data_05d157d1f65be9b2a5a649ae6c7e329d
#
_entry.id   05d157d1f65be9b2a5a649ae6c7e329d
#
_cell.length_a   1.000
_cell.length_b   1.000
_cell.length_c   1.000
_cell.angle_alpha   90.00
_cell.angle_beta   90.00
_cell.angle_gamma   90.00
#
_symmetry.space_group_name_H-M   'P 1'
#
loop_
_entity.id
_entity.type
_entity.pdbx_description
1 polymer ?
#
loop_
_entity_poly.entity_id
_entity_poly.type
_entity_poly.pdbx_seq_one_letter_code
_entity_poly.pdbx_strand_id
1 'polypeptide(L)'
;EYDKLLDMSWTYGEGKKYFQRRIIRKDGFAAVAECKGRCVGYLCGAINKMESYRIQKRHAELENMFVEKKFRRMGIGRKLVKIFFDWCRENKVELVSVEASFVNSEATHFYGKIGFKGYAIVLEKKL
;
A
#
# COMPACT_ATOMS: atom_id res chain seq x y z
N GLU A 1 -8.79 10.72 4.11
CA GLU A 1 -7.59 10.29 4.80
C GLU A 1 -7.54 8.79 4.92
N TYR A 2 -6.37 8.23 4.76
CA TYR A 2 -6.20 6.78 4.72
C TYR A 2 -5.95 6.22 6.12
N ASP A 3 -5.08 6.87 6.87
CA ASP A 3 -4.76 6.45 8.22
C ASP A 3 -4.38 7.69 9.03
N LYS A 4 -5.07 7.89 10.14
CA LYS A 4 -4.82 9.04 11.01
C LYS A 4 -3.46 9.01 11.68
N LEU A 5 -2.81 7.85 11.70
CA LEU A 5 -1.47 7.69 12.26
C LEU A 5 -0.38 8.00 11.25
N LEU A 6 -0.74 8.10 9.97
CA LEU A 6 0.21 8.35 8.89
C LEU A 6 0.03 9.77 8.37
N ASP A 7 0.88 10.66 8.80
CA ASP A 7 0.94 12.03 8.31
C ASP A 7 2.33 12.32 7.71
N MET A 8 2.53 13.52 7.20
CA MET A 8 3.80 13.86 6.58
C MET A 8 4.97 13.87 7.54
N SER A 9 4.74 14.14 8.84
CA SER A 9 5.81 14.09 9.83
C SER A 9 6.31 12.67 10.06
N TRP A 10 5.43 11.68 9.90
CA TRP A 10 5.78 10.27 10.02
C TRP A 10 6.87 9.87 9.02
N THR A 11 6.86 10.40 7.81
CA THR A 11 7.87 10.06 6.79
C THR A 11 9.26 10.58 7.13
N TYR A 12 9.38 11.60 7.96
CA TYR A 12 10.67 12.15 8.37
C TYR A 12 11.19 11.58 9.69
N GLY A 13 10.35 10.88 10.45
CA GLY A 13 10.73 10.22 11.68
C GLY A 13 10.69 8.71 11.51
N GLU A 14 9.71 8.09 12.14
CA GLU A 14 9.51 6.63 12.09
C GLU A 14 9.28 6.13 10.67
N GLY A 15 8.62 6.93 9.84
CA GLY A 15 8.35 6.55 8.46
C GLY A 15 9.61 6.38 7.63
N LYS A 16 10.62 7.25 7.81
CA LYS A 16 11.88 7.12 7.09
C LYS A 16 12.57 5.79 7.41
N LYS A 17 12.57 5.40 8.69
CA LYS A 17 13.13 4.11 9.12
C LYS A 17 12.35 2.94 8.53
N TYR A 18 11.04 3.05 8.45
CA TYR A 18 10.18 2.05 7.84
C TYR A 18 10.53 1.86 6.37
N PHE A 19 10.65 2.95 5.61
CA PHE A 19 11.05 2.90 4.20
C PHE A 19 12.41 2.25 4.03
N GLN A 20 13.39 2.65 4.83
CA GLN A 20 14.73 2.08 4.76
C GLN A 20 14.71 0.57 4.98
N ARG A 21 13.94 0.09 5.95
CA ARG A 21 13.78 -1.35 6.19
C ARG A 21 13.15 -2.06 4.99
N ARG A 22 12.16 -1.45 4.35
CA ARG A 22 11.50 -2.03 3.18
C ARG A 22 12.43 -2.12 1.97
N ILE A 23 13.24 -1.10 1.75
CA ILE A 23 14.21 -1.09 0.64
C ILE A 23 15.28 -2.15 0.83
N ILE A 24 15.72 -2.38 2.06
CA ILE A 24 16.76 -3.35 2.39
C ILE A 24 16.25 -4.78 2.29
N ARG A 25 14.98 -5.02 2.61
CA ARG A 25 14.38 -6.35 2.55
C ARG A 25 14.33 -6.84 1.10
N LYS A 26 14.80 -8.07 0.88
CA LYS A 26 14.80 -8.72 -0.43
C LYS A 26 13.39 -8.82 -1.04
N ASP A 27 12.38 -9.03 -0.20
CA ASP A 27 10.99 -9.20 -0.60
C ASP A 27 10.13 -7.95 -0.40
N GLY A 28 10.76 -6.83 -0.07
CA GLY A 28 10.09 -5.56 0.18
C GLY A 28 10.15 -4.60 -0.99
N PHE A 29 9.17 -3.68 -1.02
CA PHE A 29 9.07 -2.62 -2.03
C PHE A 29 8.70 -1.31 -1.35
N ALA A 30 9.32 -0.22 -1.80
CA ALA A 30 8.95 1.12 -1.37
C ALA A 30 9.15 2.08 -2.54
N ALA A 31 8.20 2.99 -2.71
CA ALA A 31 8.26 4.06 -3.69
C ALA A 31 7.74 5.35 -3.08
N VAL A 32 8.31 6.47 -3.51
CA VAL A 32 7.87 7.79 -3.07
C VAL A 32 7.56 8.65 -4.28
N ALA A 33 6.59 9.55 -4.10
CA ALA A 33 6.29 10.59 -5.06
C ALA A 33 6.82 11.92 -4.52
N GLU A 34 7.59 12.62 -5.32
CA GLU A 34 8.16 13.91 -4.94
C GLU A 34 7.61 15.02 -5.81
N CYS A 35 7.44 16.18 -5.21
CA CYS A 35 7.10 17.41 -5.90
C CYS A 35 8.03 18.51 -5.38
N LYS A 36 8.86 19.05 -6.25
CA LYS A 36 9.84 20.09 -5.91
C LYS A 36 10.73 19.70 -4.71
N GLY A 37 11.24 18.46 -4.73
CA GLY A 37 12.12 17.94 -3.68
C GLY A 37 11.45 17.53 -2.40
N ARG A 38 10.12 17.62 -2.32
CA ARG A 38 9.36 17.25 -1.14
C ARG A 38 8.55 15.97 -1.40
N CYS A 39 8.55 15.06 -0.45
CA CYS A 39 7.73 13.86 -0.52
C CYS A 39 6.26 14.22 -0.34
N VAL A 40 5.43 13.88 -1.31
CA VAL A 40 3.98 14.15 -1.28
C VAL A 40 3.16 12.88 -1.28
N GLY A 41 3.79 11.72 -1.39
CA GLY A 41 3.11 10.44 -1.34
C GLY A 41 4.09 9.29 -1.31
N TYR A 42 3.59 8.12 -0.90
CA TYR A 42 4.42 6.92 -0.85
C TYR A 42 3.54 5.66 -0.91
N LEU A 43 4.20 4.56 -1.23
CA LEU A 43 3.61 3.22 -1.17
C LEU A 43 4.66 2.23 -0.69
N CYS A 44 4.28 1.37 0.23
CA CYS A 44 5.09 0.25 0.69
C CYS A 44 4.34 -1.05 0.54
N GLY A 45 5.06 -2.10 0.16
CA GLY A 45 4.50 -3.43 0.03
C GLY A 45 5.56 -4.50 0.21
N ALA A 46 5.14 -5.74 0.24
CA ALA A 46 6.05 -6.86 0.40
C ALA A 46 5.43 -8.14 -0.14
N ILE A 47 6.30 -9.08 -0.52
CA ILE A 47 5.88 -10.44 -0.85
C ILE A 47 5.79 -11.20 0.47
N ASN A 48 4.63 -11.80 0.72
CA ASN A 48 4.35 -12.48 1.97
C ASN A 48 4.13 -13.98 1.74
N LYS A 49 4.34 -14.76 2.80
CA LYS A 49 3.97 -16.16 2.79
C LYS A 49 2.45 -16.29 2.76
N MET A 50 1.95 -17.22 1.97
CA MET A 50 0.52 -17.49 1.92
C MET A 50 0.02 -18.15 3.19
N GLU A 51 -1.20 -17.83 3.52
CA GLU A 51 -1.93 -18.55 4.57
C GLU A 51 -2.20 -19.97 4.10
N SER A 52 -2.05 -20.95 5.01
CA SER A 52 -2.07 -22.38 4.68
C SER A 52 -3.37 -22.89 4.06
N TYR A 53 -4.48 -22.21 4.29
CA TYR A 53 -5.78 -22.61 3.75
C TYR A 53 -6.09 -22.04 2.38
N ARG A 54 -5.22 -21.20 1.82
CA ARG A 54 -5.42 -20.62 0.50
C ARG A 54 -4.71 -21.40 -0.58
N ILE A 55 -5.22 -21.29 -1.81
CA ILE A 55 -4.52 -21.84 -2.98
C ILE A 55 -3.14 -21.21 -3.05
N GLN A 56 -2.12 -22.07 -3.22
CA GLN A 56 -0.75 -21.59 -3.24
C GLN A 56 -0.47 -20.76 -4.49
N LYS A 57 -0.53 -19.47 -4.32
CA LYS A 57 -0.08 -18.48 -5.30
C LYS A 57 0.93 -17.57 -4.63
N ARG A 58 1.91 -17.11 -5.38
CA ARG A 58 2.86 -16.13 -4.86
C ARG A 58 2.12 -14.83 -4.59
N HIS A 59 2.15 -14.37 -3.36
CA HIS A 59 1.29 -13.33 -2.84
C HIS A 59 2.09 -12.13 -2.35
N ALA A 60 1.64 -10.93 -2.69
CA ALA A 60 2.16 -9.69 -2.15
C ALA A 60 1.05 -8.91 -1.47
N GLU A 61 1.43 -8.06 -0.56
CA GLU A 61 0.53 -7.14 0.13
C GLU A 61 0.96 -5.71 -0.11
N LEU A 62 -0.01 -4.86 -0.49
CA LEU A 62 0.16 -3.42 -0.46
C LEU A 62 -0.10 -3.01 1.00
N GLU A 63 0.97 -2.69 1.72
CA GLU A 63 0.89 -2.52 3.16
C GLU A 63 0.50 -1.11 3.59
N ASN A 64 1.06 -0.10 2.93
CA ASN A 64 0.77 1.28 3.24
C ASN A 64 0.84 2.12 1.98
N MET A 65 -0.12 3.03 1.82
CA MET A 65 -0.08 4.03 0.77
C MET A 65 -0.69 5.33 1.29
N PHE A 66 -0.06 6.43 0.97
CA PHE A 66 -0.54 7.75 1.34
C PHE A 66 -0.19 8.76 0.25
N VAL A 67 -1.13 9.64 -0.03
CA VAL A 67 -0.91 10.81 -0.89
C VAL A 67 -1.43 12.02 -0.13
N GLU A 68 -0.61 13.04 -0.01
CA GLU A 68 -0.99 14.30 0.67
C GLU A 68 -2.26 14.87 0.05
N LYS A 69 -3.19 15.32 0.89
CA LYS A 69 -4.55 15.68 0.49
C LYS A 69 -4.61 16.64 -0.71
N LYS A 70 -3.79 17.67 -0.72
CA LYS A 70 -3.80 18.64 -1.81
C LYS A 70 -3.21 18.11 -3.12
N PHE A 71 -2.57 16.95 -3.10
CA PHE A 71 -2.01 16.30 -4.29
C PHE A 71 -2.86 15.10 -4.76
N ARG A 72 -4.00 14.86 -4.12
CA ARG A 72 -4.91 13.79 -4.52
C ARG A 72 -5.65 14.15 -5.80
N ARG A 73 -6.20 13.10 -6.46
CA ARG A 73 -6.93 13.21 -7.74
C ARG A 73 -6.08 13.73 -8.90
N MET A 74 -4.77 13.62 -8.77
CA MET A 74 -3.81 13.99 -9.81
C MET A 74 -3.13 12.75 -10.41
N GLY A 75 -3.62 11.55 -10.07
CA GLY A 75 -3.07 10.30 -10.60
C GLY A 75 -1.84 9.77 -9.87
N ILE A 76 -1.40 10.39 -8.78
CA ILE A 76 -0.21 9.97 -8.04
C ILE A 76 -0.39 8.58 -7.43
N GLY A 77 -1.51 8.34 -6.75
CA GLY A 77 -1.79 7.03 -6.15
C GLY A 77 -1.86 5.92 -7.19
N ARG A 78 -2.53 6.18 -8.30
CA ARG A 78 -2.63 5.23 -9.41
C ARG A 78 -1.25 4.90 -9.98
N LYS A 79 -0.38 5.89 -10.11
CA LYS A 79 0.98 5.70 -10.62
C LYS A 79 1.84 4.90 -9.64
N LEU A 80 1.72 5.18 -8.35
CA LEU A 80 2.41 4.41 -7.31
C LEU A 80 2.00 2.94 -7.35
N VAL A 81 0.70 2.67 -7.45
CA VAL A 81 0.19 1.29 -7.54
C VAL A 81 0.67 0.61 -8.81
N LYS A 82 0.71 1.33 -9.94
CA LYS A 82 1.22 0.77 -11.19
C LYS A 82 2.67 0.32 -11.05
N ILE A 83 3.51 1.14 -10.46
CA ILE A 83 4.92 0.79 -10.23
C ILE A 83 5.02 -0.45 -9.33
N PHE A 84 4.21 -0.51 -8.28
CA PHE A 84 4.16 -1.67 -7.40
C PHE A 84 3.72 -2.94 -8.14
N PHE A 85 2.69 -2.84 -8.96
CA PHE A 85 2.23 -3.99 -9.74
C PHE A 85 3.28 -4.47 -10.74
N ASP A 86 4.01 -3.55 -11.37
CA ASP A 86 5.08 -3.92 -12.29
C ASP A 86 6.19 -4.70 -11.53
N TRP A 87 6.55 -4.22 -10.34
CA TRP A 87 7.51 -4.93 -9.48
C TRP A 87 6.95 -6.31 -9.07
N CYS A 88 5.69 -6.39 -8.74
CA CYS A 88 5.04 -7.68 -8.40
C CYS A 88 5.15 -8.67 -9.58
N ARG A 89 4.87 -8.22 -10.78
CA ARG A 89 4.95 -9.08 -11.98
C ARG A 89 6.38 -9.54 -12.25
N GLU A 90 7.36 -8.65 -12.09
CA GLU A 90 8.78 -9.00 -12.23
C GLU A 90 9.19 -10.09 -11.23
N ASN A 91 8.56 -10.12 -10.07
CA ASN A 91 8.84 -11.08 -9.01
C ASN A 91 7.88 -12.29 -9.02
N LYS A 92 7.14 -12.48 -10.12
CA LYS A 92 6.23 -13.62 -10.30
C LYS A 92 5.09 -13.67 -9.31
N VAL A 93 4.68 -12.53 -8.77
CA VAL A 93 3.52 -12.42 -7.89
C VAL A 93 2.26 -12.60 -8.71
N GLU A 94 1.35 -13.42 -8.23
CA GLU A 94 0.08 -13.71 -8.91
C GLU A 94 -1.12 -13.05 -8.23
N LEU A 95 -1.00 -12.72 -6.97
CA LEU A 95 -2.10 -12.16 -6.19
C LEU A 95 -1.59 -11.03 -5.30
N VAL A 96 -2.29 -9.91 -5.33
CA VAL A 96 -2.00 -8.77 -4.46
C VAL A 96 -3.23 -8.51 -3.59
N SER A 97 -3.01 -8.33 -2.29
CA SER A 97 -4.06 -7.92 -1.38
C SER A 97 -3.77 -6.54 -0.80
N VAL A 98 -4.81 -5.87 -0.37
CA VAL A 98 -4.73 -4.62 0.39
C VAL A 98 -5.81 -4.64 1.45
N GLU A 99 -5.48 -4.14 2.63
CA GLU A 99 -6.43 -3.98 3.70
C GLU A 99 -6.83 -2.51 3.81
N ALA A 100 -8.12 -2.23 3.70
CA ALA A 100 -8.63 -0.87 3.80
C ALA A 100 -9.69 -0.82 4.89
N SER A 101 -9.72 0.28 5.64
CA SER A 101 -10.76 0.46 6.66
C SER A 101 -12.14 0.44 6.01
N PHE A 102 -13.04 -0.32 6.60
CA PHE A 102 -14.42 -0.44 6.12
C PHE A 102 -15.12 0.92 6.00
N VAL A 103 -14.81 1.84 6.90
CA VAL A 103 -15.43 3.18 6.90
C VAL A 103 -14.73 4.17 5.96
N ASN A 104 -13.58 3.80 5.39
CA ASN A 104 -12.87 4.64 4.44
C ASN A 104 -13.38 4.37 3.02
N SER A 105 -14.52 4.96 2.68
CA SER A 105 -15.15 4.76 1.37
C SER A 105 -14.30 5.29 0.20
N GLU A 106 -13.50 6.32 0.44
CA GLU A 106 -12.61 6.86 -0.59
C GLU A 106 -11.54 5.84 -0.98
N ALA A 107 -10.92 5.19 0.01
CA ALA A 107 -9.91 4.16 -0.23
C ALA A 107 -10.52 2.94 -0.92
N THR A 108 -11.65 2.44 -0.43
CA THR A 108 -12.30 1.26 -1.04
C THR A 108 -12.74 1.55 -2.46
N HIS A 109 -13.24 2.74 -2.73
CA HIS A 109 -13.60 3.15 -4.08
C HIS A 109 -12.38 3.20 -5.01
N PHE A 110 -11.28 3.78 -4.54
CA PHE A 110 -10.03 3.85 -5.30
C PHE A 110 -9.52 2.46 -5.65
N TYR A 111 -9.43 1.57 -4.66
CA TYR A 111 -8.94 0.21 -4.89
C TYR A 111 -9.88 -0.59 -5.81
N GLY A 112 -11.18 -0.40 -5.67
CA GLY A 112 -12.15 -1.03 -6.56
C GLY A 112 -11.95 -0.62 -8.02
N LYS A 113 -11.68 0.66 -8.28
CA LYS A 113 -11.43 1.17 -9.63
C LYS A 113 -10.20 0.57 -10.28
N ILE A 114 -9.19 0.21 -9.52
CA ILE A 114 -7.97 -0.40 -10.06
C ILE A 114 -7.99 -1.93 -10.03
N GLY A 115 -9.15 -2.52 -9.75
CA GLY A 115 -9.38 -3.94 -9.92
C GLY A 115 -9.39 -4.79 -8.66
N PHE A 116 -9.23 -4.21 -7.48
CA PHE A 116 -9.37 -4.97 -6.24
C PHE A 116 -10.84 -5.30 -5.97
N LYS A 117 -11.06 -6.51 -5.50
CA LYS A 117 -12.39 -7.00 -5.10
C LYS A 117 -12.39 -7.39 -3.64
N GLY A 118 -13.51 -7.19 -2.96
CA GLY A 118 -13.66 -7.61 -1.58
C GLY A 118 -13.44 -9.12 -1.43
N TYR A 119 -12.66 -9.50 -0.42
CA TYR A 119 -12.37 -10.91 -0.17
C TYR A 119 -12.81 -11.35 1.24
N ALA A 120 -12.54 -10.52 2.25
CA ALA A 120 -12.84 -10.85 3.64
C ALA A 120 -13.27 -9.60 4.40
N ILE A 121 -13.96 -9.82 5.50
CA ILE A 121 -14.34 -8.75 6.43
C ILE A 121 -13.68 -9.03 7.76
N VAL A 122 -13.02 -8.05 8.33
CA VAL A 122 -12.47 -8.12 9.68
C VAL A 122 -13.51 -7.58 10.66
N LEU A 123 -13.84 -8.35 11.68
CA LEU A 123 -14.79 -7.97 12.70
C LEU A 123 -14.07 -7.89 14.04
N GLU A 124 -14.32 -6.82 14.76
CA GLU A 124 -13.68 -6.58 16.05
C GLU A 124 -14.72 -6.27 17.12
N LYS A 125 -14.46 -6.68 18.36
CA LYS A 125 -15.30 -6.39 19.50
C LYS A 125 -14.42 -5.97 20.67
N LYS A 126 -14.76 -4.83 21.25
CA LYS A 126 -14.11 -4.40 22.50
C LYS A 126 -14.73 -5.18 23.68
N LEU A 127 -13.89 -5.74 24.53
CA LEU A 127 -14.32 -6.47 25.73
C LEU A 127 -14.32 -5.57 26.95
#